data_1c02e2404c4b12487f9adf8058ac891e
#
_entry.id   1c02e2404c4b12487f9adf8058ac891e
#
_cell.length_a   1.000
_cell.length_b   1.000
_cell.length_c   1.000
_cell.angle_alpha   90.00
_cell.angle_beta   90.00
_cell.angle_gamma   90.00
#
_symmetry.space_group_name_H-M   'P 1'
#
loop_
_entity.id
_entity.type
_entity.pdbx_description
1 polymer ?
#
loop_
_entity_poly.entity_id
_entity_poly.type
_entity_poly.pdbx_seq_one_letter_code
_entity_poly.pdbx_strand_id
1 'polypeptide(L)'
;MKIGILFGGASYEHDISIISAYQVQKKLKETYEIHMLYLSTSQKLYLADAVKLADFKKEKLKKLKKTMFKKGGIKQFRLDAVVGCMHGENGEDGLAAALCRFYEIPYLGSDLFSSALAMDKADTYYFLKGHDLPVIESTVYTYEDYLDNKELPYFPCILKPVCGGSSIGISVCRTKEDQQEQLIRSFEYGKKLLVQPFYDHIEEYNLALNETTYSNLEKIAKKDAIFTFENKYTDAFKQMHQSLIDDALYPEFCALARKVYDSLGCNGIIRIDFFLLDDQILINEINTTPGALSIYLFADFKQVFADSLLLCLRKKRNKPEKKNFLKNSEIQK
;
A
#
# COMPACT_ATOMS: atom_id res chain seq x y z
N MET A 1 -19.90 6.81 14.97
CA MET A 1 -18.53 6.34 15.29
C MET A 1 -17.55 7.39 14.80
N LYS A 2 -16.47 7.64 15.57
CA LYS A 2 -15.41 8.61 15.26
C LYS A 2 -14.26 7.92 14.57
N ILE A 3 -14.09 8.15 13.28
CA ILE A 3 -13.06 7.54 12.44
C ILE A 3 -12.00 8.60 12.09
N GLY A 4 -10.75 8.32 12.42
CA GLY A 4 -9.61 9.11 11.97
C GLY A 4 -9.15 8.65 10.60
N ILE A 5 -9.00 9.55 9.63
CA ILE A 5 -8.30 9.28 8.37
C ILE A 5 -6.89 9.86 8.50
N LEU A 6 -5.88 8.97 8.53
CA LEU A 6 -4.47 9.33 8.65
C LEU A 6 -3.85 9.43 7.26
N PHE A 7 -3.30 10.60 6.91
CA PHE A 7 -2.79 10.90 5.58
C PHE A 7 -1.62 11.90 5.59
N GLY A 8 -0.97 12.08 4.44
CA GLY A 8 0.25 12.87 4.29
C GLY A 8 1.48 11.98 4.35
N GLY A 9 2.41 12.25 5.27
CA GLY A 9 3.67 11.51 5.41
C GLY A 9 4.83 12.16 4.65
N ALA A 10 6.01 11.56 4.72
CA ALA A 10 7.24 12.12 4.14
C ALA A 10 7.60 11.50 2.77
N SER A 11 6.80 10.59 2.24
CA SER A 11 7.07 9.91 0.98
C SER A 11 6.91 10.83 -0.24
N TYR A 12 7.46 10.38 -1.37
CA TYR A 12 7.22 11.03 -2.68
C TYR A 12 5.73 11.03 -3.08
N GLU A 13 4.91 10.19 -2.44
CA GLU A 13 3.47 10.06 -2.69
C GLU A 13 2.61 10.90 -1.75
N HIS A 14 3.21 11.90 -1.07
CA HIS A 14 2.54 12.79 -0.13
C HIS A 14 1.24 13.42 -0.68
N ASP A 15 1.30 13.97 -1.88
CA ASP A 15 0.16 14.64 -2.50
C ASP A 15 -0.95 13.65 -2.88
N ILE A 16 -0.56 12.45 -3.30
CA ILE A 16 -1.50 11.36 -3.61
C ILE A 16 -2.22 10.92 -2.35
N SER A 17 -1.52 10.83 -1.24
CA SER A 17 -2.08 10.55 0.08
C SER A 17 -3.16 11.57 0.47
N ILE A 18 -2.93 12.86 0.22
CA ILE A 18 -3.91 13.91 0.47
C ILE A 18 -5.16 13.70 -0.40
N ILE A 19 -4.98 13.48 -1.70
CA ILE A 19 -6.09 13.23 -2.63
C ILE A 19 -6.92 12.01 -2.21
N SER A 20 -6.24 10.89 -1.91
CA SER A 20 -6.86 9.65 -1.43
C SER A 20 -7.70 9.87 -0.19
N ALA A 21 -7.16 10.56 0.82
CA ALA A 21 -7.87 10.84 2.07
C ALA A 21 -9.16 11.65 1.87
N TYR A 22 -9.14 12.66 1.00
CA TYR A 22 -10.34 13.45 0.71
C TYR A 22 -11.39 12.68 -0.09
N GLN A 23 -10.99 11.74 -0.94
CA GLN A 23 -11.93 10.84 -1.62
C GLN A 23 -12.59 9.89 -0.62
N VAL A 24 -11.83 9.28 0.28
CA VAL A 24 -12.34 8.43 1.37
C VAL A 24 -13.27 9.23 2.29
N GLN A 25 -12.87 10.43 2.73
CA GLN A 25 -13.71 11.32 3.51
C GLN A 25 -15.06 11.60 2.81
N LYS A 26 -15.03 11.99 1.53
CA LYS A 26 -16.23 12.28 0.77
C LYS A 26 -17.20 11.09 0.73
N LYS A 27 -16.68 9.87 0.64
CA LYS A 27 -17.49 8.64 0.58
C LYS A 27 -18.10 8.25 1.93
N LEU A 28 -17.41 8.55 3.04
CA LEU A 28 -17.76 8.05 4.37
C LEU A 28 -18.42 9.08 5.30
N LYS A 29 -18.29 10.38 5.05
CA LYS A 29 -18.71 11.46 5.95
C LYS A 29 -20.20 11.49 6.29
N GLU A 30 -21.05 10.89 5.46
CA GLU A 30 -22.50 10.79 5.72
C GLU A 30 -22.85 9.66 6.71
N THR A 31 -21.94 8.69 6.87
CA THR A 31 -22.14 7.49 7.70
C THR A 31 -21.38 7.59 9.02
N TYR A 32 -20.20 8.23 9.02
CA TYR A 32 -19.31 8.32 10.16
C TYR A 32 -18.90 9.76 10.47
N GLU A 33 -18.61 10.03 11.76
CA GLU A 33 -17.95 11.27 12.20
C GLU A 33 -16.46 11.16 11.81
N ILE A 34 -16.06 11.81 10.71
CA ILE A 34 -14.71 11.71 10.15
C ILE A 34 -13.82 12.82 10.68
N HIS A 35 -12.63 12.44 11.14
CA HIS A 35 -11.57 13.34 11.57
C HIS A 35 -10.34 13.18 10.68
N MET A 36 -9.90 14.28 10.08
CA MET A 36 -8.77 14.33 9.15
C MET A 36 -7.46 14.52 9.91
N LEU A 37 -6.62 13.50 9.95
CA LEU A 37 -5.34 13.44 10.66
C LEU A 37 -4.20 13.60 9.67
N TYR A 38 -3.70 14.81 9.52
CA TYR A 38 -2.63 15.13 8.57
C TYR A 38 -1.26 15.00 9.22
N LEU A 39 -0.42 14.13 8.67
CA LEU A 39 1.00 14.03 8.98
C LEU A 39 1.79 14.84 7.95
N SER A 40 2.50 15.88 8.41
CA SER A 40 3.32 16.71 7.51
C SER A 40 4.59 15.97 7.09
N THR A 41 5.27 16.47 6.05
CA THR A 41 6.60 15.99 5.62
C THR A 41 7.67 16.10 6.71
N SER A 42 7.49 17.03 7.68
CA SER A 42 8.34 17.15 8.88
C SER A 42 7.85 16.29 10.06
N GLN A 43 7.01 15.29 9.82
CA GLN A 43 6.50 14.31 10.78
C GLN A 43 5.73 14.92 11.97
N LYS A 44 5.04 16.04 11.74
CA LYS A 44 4.16 16.67 12.74
C LYS A 44 2.71 16.34 12.43
N LEU A 45 1.98 15.89 13.46
CA LEU A 45 0.57 15.54 13.33
C LEU A 45 -0.33 16.76 13.56
N TYR A 46 -1.32 16.91 12.67
CA TYR A 46 -2.31 17.97 12.74
C TYR A 46 -3.72 17.43 12.57
N LEU A 47 -4.67 18.07 13.25
CA LEU A 47 -6.11 17.93 12.98
C LEU A 47 -6.47 18.91 11.84
N ALA A 48 -6.97 18.37 10.74
CA ALA A 48 -7.22 19.07 9.48
C ALA A 48 -8.72 19.14 9.10
N ASP A 49 -9.64 18.92 10.03
CA ASP A 49 -11.10 18.88 9.79
C ASP A 49 -11.64 20.14 9.11
N ALA A 50 -11.05 21.30 9.40
CA ALA A 50 -11.42 22.59 8.83
C ALA A 50 -10.70 22.93 7.51
N VAL A 51 -9.80 22.07 7.02
CA VAL A 51 -9.02 22.28 5.80
C VAL A 51 -9.69 21.55 4.64
N LYS A 52 -9.75 22.18 3.48
CA LYS A 52 -10.29 21.57 2.25
C LYS A 52 -9.12 21.16 1.33
N LEU A 53 -9.38 20.20 0.43
CA LEU A 53 -8.38 19.80 -0.58
C LEU A 53 -7.82 20.99 -1.36
N ALA A 54 -8.68 21.98 -1.70
CA ALA A 54 -8.24 23.19 -2.38
C ALA A 54 -7.28 24.08 -1.57
N ASP A 55 -7.29 23.95 -0.23
CA ASP A 55 -6.38 24.69 0.64
C ASP A 55 -4.98 24.07 0.60
N PHE A 56 -4.86 22.74 0.49
CA PHE A 56 -3.59 22.05 0.26
C PHE A 56 -2.98 22.44 -1.09
N LYS A 57 -3.77 22.42 -2.17
CA LYS A 57 -3.32 22.85 -3.51
C LYS A 57 -2.82 24.29 -3.57
N LYS A 58 -3.25 25.15 -2.65
CA LYS A 58 -2.89 26.58 -2.56
C LYS A 58 -1.95 26.88 -1.40
N GLU A 59 -1.45 25.85 -0.71
CA GLU A 59 -0.61 25.94 0.49
C GLU A 59 -1.21 26.83 1.61
N LYS A 60 -2.55 26.94 1.64
CA LYS A 60 -3.29 27.76 2.62
C LYS A 60 -3.67 26.94 3.86
N LEU A 61 -2.67 26.53 4.64
CA LEU A 61 -2.82 25.56 5.73
C LEU A 61 -3.02 26.18 7.12
N LYS A 62 -3.40 27.49 7.20
CA LYS A 62 -3.59 28.22 8.48
C LYS A 62 -4.62 27.60 9.43
N LYS A 63 -5.52 26.75 8.93
CA LYS A 63 -6.56 26.08 9.73
C LYS A 63 -6.10 24.75 10.35
N LEU A 64 -4.87 24.31 10.08
CA LEU A 64 -4.30 23.14 10.71
C LEU A 64 -4.11 23.37 12.22
N LYS A 65 -4.59 22.43 13.04
CA LYS A 65 -4.43 22.47 14.50
C LYS A 65 -3.46 21.37 14.93
N LYS A 66 -2.31 21.77 15.50
CA LYS A 66 -1.34 20.79 16.01
C LYS A 66 -1.99 19.82 17.01
N THR A 67 -1.73 18.55 16.84
CA THR A 67 -2.20 17.48 17.74
C THR A 67 -1.10 16.45 17.96
N MET A 68 -1.41 15.40 18.73
CA MET A 68 -0.55 14.25 18.93
C MET A 68 -1.41 13.02 19.23
N PHE A 69 -0.89 11.86 18.93
CA PHE A 69 -1.50 10.62 19.38
C PHE A 69 -1.42 10.47 20.91
N LYS A 70 -2.44 9.88 21.48
CA LYS A 70 -2.50 9.42 22.88
C LYS A 70 -3.29 8.13 22.97
N LYS A 71 -3.24 7.48 24.12
CA LYS A 71 -3.97 6.22 24.35
C LYS A 71 -5.44 6.32 23.94
N GLY A 72 -5.81 5.56 22.93
CA GLY A 72 -7.16 5.46 22.39
C GLY A 72 -7.63 6.66 21.55
N GLY A 73 -6.71 7.49 21.01
CA GLY A 73 -7.12 8.61 20.15
C GLY A 73 -6.03 9.66 19.94
N ILE A 74 -6.46 10.91 19.85
CA ILE A 74 -5.58 12.09 19.76
C ILE A 74 -5.78 13.00 20.96
N LYS A 75 -4.97 14.06 21.09
CA LYS A 75 -5.01 15.01 22.23
C LYS A 75 -6.43 15.52 22.53
N GLN A 76 -7.23 15.80 21.48
CA GLN A 76 -8.52 16.45 21.62
C GLN A 76 -9.64 15.48 22.01
N PHE A 77 -9.61 14.22 21.51
CA PHE A 77 -10.70 13.24 21.74
C PHE A 77 -10.25 11.79 21.48
N ARG A 78 -11.11 10.86 21.84
CA ARG A 78 -10.94 9.43 21.51
C ARG A 78 -11.41 9.15 20.09
N LEU A 79 -10.78 8.15 19.47
CA LEU A 79 -11.18 7.62 18.17
C LEU A 79 -11.65 6.17 18.34
N ASP A 80 -12.69 5.79 17.61
CA ASP A 80 -13.13 4.41 17.56
C ASP A 80 -12.17 3.58 16.70
N ALA A 81 -11.74 4.12 15.57
CA ALA A 81 -10.70 3.53 14.71
C ALA A 81 -9.94 4.62 13.92
N VAL A 82 -8.80 4.23 13.36
CA VAL A 82 -8.05 4.99 12.35
C VAL A 82 -7.94 4.14 11.09
N VAL A 83 -8.11 4.75 9.92
CA VAL A 83 -7.80 4.17 8.61
C VAL A 83 -6.64 4.92 8.00
N GLY A 84 -5.69 4.18 7.42
CA GLY A 84 -4.55 4.75 6.70
C GLY A 84 -4.92 5.12 5.27
N CYS A 85 -4.45 6.31 4.84
CA CYS A 85 -4.45 6.77 3.45
C CYS A 85 -3.08 7.33 3.08
N MET A 86 -2.03 7.00 3.85
CA MET A 86 -0.65 7.35 3.50
C MET A 86 -0.10 6.30 2.53
N HIS A 87 0.52 6.78 1.46
CA HIS A 87 1.15 5.94 0.46
C HIS A 87 2.67 5.98 0.60
N GLY A 88 3.32 4.86 0.26
CA GLY A 88 4.75 4.70 0.40
C GLY A 88 5.22 4.72 1.86
N GLU A 89 6.38 5.32 2.10
CA GLU A 89 7.00 5.43 3.42
C GLU A 89 6.09 6.11 4.45
N ASN A 90 6.14 5.67 5.70
CA ASN A 90 5.29 6.02 6.84
C ASN A 90 3.84 5.48 6.77
N GLY A 91 3.39 4.95 5.65
CA GLY A 91 2.05 4.39 5.46
C GLY A 91 2.09 2.90 5.20
N GLU A 92 2.59 2.53 4.04
CA GLU A 92 2.61 1.14 3.56
C GLU A 92 3.75 0.30 4.14
N ASP A 93 4.73 0.93 4.79
CA ASP A 93 5.80 0.29 5.58
C ASP A 93 5.37 -0.23 6.97
N GLY A 94 4.10 -0.02 7.34
CA GLY A 94 3.52 -0.45 8.60
C GLY A 94 3.69 0.53 9.77
N LEU A 95 4.37 1.67 9.62
CA LEU A 95 4.58 2.64 10.69
C LEU A 95 3.24 3.17 11.22
N ALA A 96 2.28 3.49 10.34
CA ALA A 96 0.95 3.94 10.74
C ALA A 96 0.22 2.92 11.63
N ALA A 97 0.26 1.65 11.24
CA ALA A 97 -0.33 0.55 12.01
C ALA A 97 0.37 0.38 13.37
N ALA A 98 1.71 0.47 13.39
CA ALA A 98 2.51 0.39 14.61
C ALA A 98 2.19 1.52 15.60
N LEU A 99 2.08 2.76 15.12
CA LEU A 99 1.70 3.92 15.95
C LEU A 99 0.30 3.74 16.53
N CYS A 100 -0.67 3.35 15.73
CA CYS A 100 -2.02 3.10 16.21
C CYS A 100 -2.05 1.97 17.26
N ARG A 101 -1.31 0.89 17.04
CA ARG A 101 -1.16 -0.21 17.99
C ARG A 101 -0.52 0.24 19.30
N PHE A 102 0.56 1.05 19.24
CA PHE A 102 1.24 1.60 20.41
C PHE A 102 0.30 2.45 21.26
N TYR A 103 -0.51 3.30 20.64
CA TYR A 103 -1.49 4.13 21.32
C TYR A 103 -2.83 3.44 21.59
N GLU A 104 -2.93 2.14 21.40
CA GLU A 104 -4.16 1.34 21.61
C GLU A 104 -5.37 1.86 20.81
N ILE A 105 -5.16 2.38 19.63
CA ILE A 105 -6.18 2.80 18.67
C ILE A 105 -6.40 1.65 17.68
N PRO A 106 -7.64 1.17 17.43
CA PRO A 106 -7.90 0.22 16.36
C PRO A 106 -7.47 0.81 15.01
N TYR A 107 -6.70 0.05 14.25
CA TYR A 107 -6.26 0.44 12.92
C TYR A 107 -6.96 -0.42 11.87
N LEU A 108 -7.64 0.22 10.92
CA LEU A 108 -8.31 -0.42 9.80
C LEU A 108 -7.35 -0.45 8.62
N GLY A 109 -6.71 -1.56 8.43
CA GLY A 109 -5.69 -1.81 7.42
C GLY A 109 -4.76 -2.95 7.87
N SER A 110 -3.85 -3.34 7.01
CA SER A 110 -2.85 -4.36 7.29
C SER A 110 -1.95 -3.95 8.45
N ASP A 111 -1.47 -4.91 9.21
CA ASP A 111 -0.64 -4.63 10.38
C ASP A 111 0.82 -4.31 9.98
N LEU A 112 1.67 -4.07 11.00
CA LEU A 112 3.07 -3.75 10.80
C LEU A 112 3.81 -4.80 9.95
N PHE A 113 3.59 -6.10 10.23
CA PHE A 113 4.36 -7.17 9.58
C PHE A 113 3.93 -7.37 8.14
N SER A 114 2.64 -7.45 7.88
CA SER A 114 2.09 -7.58 6.53
C SER A 114 2.46 -6.38 5.65
N SER A 115 2.38 -5.17 6.20
CA SER A 115 2.71 -3.93 5.50
C SER A 115 4.22 -3.83 5.18
N ALA A 116 5.09 -4.08 6.17
CA ALA A 116 6.53 -4.02 5.96
C ALA A 116 7.01 -5.06 4.94
N LEU A 117 6.46 -6.28 5.00
CA LEU A 117 6.79 -7.35 4.04
C LEU A 117 6.33 -6.99 2.63
N ALA A 118 5.11 -6.48 2.47
CA ALA A 118 4.56 -6.09 1.16
C ALA A 118 5.28 -4.87 0.55
N MET A 119 5.89 -4.01 1.38
CA MET A 119 6.60 -2.82 0.91
C MET A 119 7.92 -3.14 0.22
N ASP A 120 8.67 -4.16 0.66
CA ASP A 120 9.91 -4.61 0.01
C ASP A 120 9.59 -5.66 -1.07
N LYS A 121 9.76 -5.31 -2.35
CA LYS A 121 9.47 -6.18 -3.49
C LYS A 121 10.30 -7.46 -3.51
N ALA A 122 11.52 -7.43 -2.98
CA ALA A 122 12.39 -8.60 -2.92
C ALA A 122 11.91 -9.57 -1.82
N ASP A 123 11.58 -9.04 -0.64
CA ASP A 123 11.08 -9.85 0.46
C ASP A 123 9.69 -10.41 0.12
N THR A 124 8.83 -9.61 -0.55
CA THR A 124 7.55 -10.08 -1.11
C THR A 124 7.76 -11.21 -2.11
N TYR A 125 8.70 -11.07 -3.03
CA TYR A 125 9.02 -12.13 -4.01
C TYR A 125 9.42 -13.45 -3.33
N TYR A 126 10.36 -13.41 -2.38
CA TYR A 126 10.78 -14.60 -1.66
C TYR A 126 9.67 -15.21 -0.81
N PHE A 127 8.85 -14.38 -0.19
CA PHE A 127 7.69 -14.83 0.58
C PHE A 127 6.69 -15.56 -0.32
N LEU A 128 6.29 -14.95 -1.42
CA LEU A 128 5.32 -15.54 -2.36
C LEU A 128 5.85 -16.86 -2.96
N LYS A 129 7.12 -16.88 -3.38
CA LYS A 129 7.78 -18.08 -3.90
C LYS A 129 7.87 -19.19 -2.85
N GLY A 130 8.17 -18.86 -1.60
CA GLY A 130 8.18 -19.81 -0.48
C GLY A 130 6.81 -20.39 -0.10
N HIS A 131 5.73 -19.77 -0.59
CA HIS A 131 4.34 -20.23 -0.43
C HIS A 131 3.76 -20.86 -1.72
N ASP A 132 4.63 -21.20 -2.69
CA ASP A 132 4.23 -21.74 -3.99
C ASP A 132 3.20 -20.89 -4.73
N LEU A 133 3.29 -19.56 -4.56
CA LEU A 133 2.44 -18.57 -5.23
C LEU A 133 3.12 -18.10 -6.53
N PRO A 134 2.36 -17.98 -7.65
CA PRO A 134 2.93 -17.67 -8.95
C PRO A 134 3.43 -16.22 -9.02
N VAL A 135 4.69 -16.05 -9.33
CA VAL A 135 5.38 -14.74 -9.49
C VAL A 135 6.29 -14.79 -10.70
N ILE A 136 6.62 -13.63 -11.28
CA ILE A 136 7.69 -13.56 -12.28
C ILE A 136 9.01 -13.91 -11.61
N GLU A 137 9.80 -14.80 -12.24
CA GLU A 137 11.14 -15.13 -11.76
C GLU A 137 11.98 -13.86 -11.65
N SER A 138 12.60 -13.69 -10.51
CA SER A 138 13.27 -12.44 -10.15
C SER A 138 14.62 -12.72 -9.48
N THR A 139 15.54 -11.79 -9.66
CA THR A 139 16.84 -11.81 -8.99
C THR A 139 17.01 -10.51 -8.21
N VAL A 140 17.51 -10.61 -6.99
CA VAL A 140 17.93 -9.43 -6.22
C VAL A 140 19.32 -9.03 -6.66
N TYR A 141 19.50 -7.74 -7.00
CA TYR A 141 20.76 -7.15 -7.41
C TYR A 141 21.09 -5.99 -6.49
N THR A 142 22.24 -6.07 -5.82
CA THR A 142 22.63 -5.10 -4.79
C THR A 142 23.60 -4.05 -5.34
N TYR A 143 23.83 -3.00 -4.57
CA TYR A 143 24.83 -1.99 -4.91
C TYR A 143 26.25 -2.58 -4.87
N GLU A 144 26.51 -3.57 -4.04
CA GLU A 144 27.76 -4.34 -4.01
C GLU A 144 27.96 -5.13 -5.31
N ASP A 145 26.92 -5.77 -5.84
CA ASP A 145 26.95 -6.45 -7.15
C ASP A 145 27.32 -5.47 -8.28
N TYR A 146 26.79 -4.24 -8.20
CA TYR A 146 27.15 -3.16 -9.15
C TYR A 146 28.61 -2.77 -9.05
N LEU A 147 29.16 -2.59 -7.84
CA LEU A 147 30.58 -2.26 -7.63
C LEU A 147 31.50 -3.39 -8.09
N ASP A 148 31.09 -4.64 -7.98
CA ASP A 148 31.79 -5.83 -8.46
C ASP A 148 31.63 -6.04 -9.98
N ASN A 149 30.93 -5.12 -10.69
CA ASN A 149 30.65 -5.21 -12.12
C ASN A 149 29.95 -6.51 -12.54
N LYS A 150 29.08 -7.08 -11.68
CA LYS A 150 28.32 -8.27 -12.05
C LYS A 150 27.36 -7.97 -13.18
N GLU A 151 27.21 -8.93 -14.08
CA GLU A 151 26.24 -8.85 -15.18
C GLU A 151 24.84 -9.09 -14.69
N LEU A 152 23.86 -8.35 -15.25
CA LEU A 152 22.44 -8.62 -15.01
C LEU A 152 22.05 -10.01 -15.55
N PRO A 153 21.12 -10.72 -14.87
CA PRO A 153 20.80 -12.11 -15.23
C PRO A 153 19.97 -12.25 -16.51
N TYR A 154 19.34 -11.17 -16.98
CA TYR A 154 18.41 -11.17 -18.11
C TYR A 154 18.63 -9.96 -19.00
N PHE A 155 18.42 -10.12 -20.30
CA PHE A 155 18.28 -9.03 -21.28
C PHE A 155 17.21 -9.42 -22.33
N PRO A 156 16.16 -8.59 -22.57
CA PRO A 156 15.85 -7.36 -21.83
C PRO A 156 15.34 -7.65 -20.41
N CYS A 157 15.57 -6.71 -19.48
CA CYS A 157 15.08 -6.81 -18.12
C CYS A 157 14.51 -5.48 -17.60
N ILE A 158 13.71 -5.55 -16.55
CA ILE A 158 13.20 -4.42 -15.80
C ILE A 158 13.88 -4.37 -14.42
N LEU A 159 14.34 -3.19 -14.05
CA LEU A 159 14.99 -2.89 -12.78
C LEU A 159 13.98 -2.14 -11.90
N LYS A 160 13.68 -2.66 -10.72
CA LYS A 160 12.73 -2.06 -9.78
C LYS A 160 13.43 -1.83 -8.44
N PRO A 161 13.54 -0.59 -7.93
CA PRO A 161 13.91 -0.38 -6.54
C PRO A 161 12.98 -1.19 -5.63
N VAL A 162 13.53 -1.92 -4.66
CA VAL A 162 12.72 -2.85 -3.84
C VAL A 162 11.71 -2.13 -2.97
N CYS A 163 12.03 -0.93 -2.47
CA CYS A 163 11.10 -0.08 -1.74
C CYS A 163 10.64 1.09 -2.61
N GLY A 164 9.39 1.51 -2.44
CA GLY A 164 8.78 2.59 -3.21
C GLY A 164 7.66 2.12 -4.13
N GLY A 165 6.87 3.08 -4.61
CA GLY A 165 5.69 2.87 -5.43
C GLY A 165 5.67 3.78 -6.66
N SER A 166 4.50 3.86 -7.32
CA SER A 166 4.23 4.81 -8.42
C SER A 166 5.22 4.75 -9.58
N SER A 167 5.87 3.62 -9.81
CA SER A 167 6.90 3.39 -10.86
C SER A 167 8.13 4.30 -10.74
N ILE A 168 8.39 4.89 -9.58
CA ILE A 168 9.56 5.75 -9.34
C ILE A 168 10.83 4.89 -9.35
N GLY A 169 11.84 5.29 -10.13
CA GLY A 169 13.12 4.58 -10.24
C GLY A 169 13.09 3.29 -11.04
N ILE A 170 11.95 2.91 -11.63
CA ILE A 170 11.88 1.77 -12.55
C ILE A 170 12.57 2.13 -13.86
N SER A 171 13.44 1.24 -14.35
CA SER A 171 14.06 1.36 -15.66
C SER A 171 14.08 0.04 -16.42
N VAL A 172 14.13 0.11 -17.76
CA VAL A 172 14.30 -1.07 -18.62
C VAL A 172 15.70 -1.08 -19.19
N CYS A 173 16.42 -2.16 -18.95
CA CYS A 173 17.70 -2.45 -19.53
C CYS A 173 17.49 -3.43 -20.69
N ARG A 174 17.69 -2.95 -21.93
CA ARG A 174 17.41 -3.75 -23.14
C ARG A 174 18.58 -4.61 -23.54
N THR A 175 19.78 -4.09 -23.37
CA THR A 175 21.03 -4.74 -23.78
C THR A 175 22.09 -4.63 -22.67
N LYS A 176 23.17 -5.40 -22.81
CA LYS A 176 24.29 -5.35 -21.87
C LYS A 176 24.98 -3.98 -21.88
N GLU A 177 25.01 -3.31 -23.02
CA GLU A 177 25.61 -1.99 -23.18
C GLU A 177 24.85 -0.93 -22.38
N ASP A 178 23.53 -1.08 -22.21
CA ASP A 178 22.68 -0.16 -21.43
C ASP A 178 22.83 -0.35 -19.92
N GLN A 179 23.42 -1.47 -19.48
CA GLN A 179 23.40 -1.91 -18.07
C GLN A 179 23.88 -0.83 -17.10
N GLN A 180 25.03 -0.22 -17.37
CA GLN A 180 25.64 0.77 -16.48
C GLN A 180 24.73 1.99 -16.28
N GLU A 181 24.18 2.54 -17.36
CA GLU A 181 23.31 3.70 -17.30
C GLU A 181 22.03 3.40 -16.52
N GLN A 182 21.38 2.26 -16.80
CA GLN A 182 20.12 1.90 -16.17
C GLN A 182 20.27 1.57 -14.67
N LEU A 183 21.38 0.93 -14.29
CA LEU A 183 21.71 0.67 -12.89
C LEU A 183 21.93 1.96 -12.09
N ILE A 184 22.71 2.91 -12.65
CA ILE A 184 22.95 4.21 -12.01
C ILE A 184 21.62 4.90 -11.73
N ARG A 185 20.73 4.98 -12.72
CA ARG A 185 19.40 5.60 -12.58
C ARG A 185 18.54 4.93 -11.49
N SER A 186 18.54 3.59 -11.45
CA SER A 186 17.71 2.86 -10.49
C SER A 186 18.28 2.94 -9.07
N PHE A 187 19.61 2.97 -8.89
CA PHE A 187 20.26 3.11 -7.59
C PHE A 187 20.14 4.50 -6.96
N GLU A 188 19.68 5.52 -7.69
CA GLU A 188 19.28 6.80 -7.09
C GLU A 188 18.13 6.64 -6.07
N TYR A 189 17.33 5.57 -6.21
CA TYR A 189 16.12 5.32 -5.40
C TYR A 189 16.27 4.19 -4.38
N GLY A 190 17.45 3.60 -4.25
CA GLY A 190 17.71 2.54 -3.28
C GLY A 190 18.98 1.75 -3.61
N LYS A 191 19.46 0.97 -2.65
CA LYS A 191 20.69 0.17 -2.79
C LYS A 191 20.43 -1.31 -3.14
N LYS A 192 19.18 -1.67 -3.33
CA LYS A 192 18.74 -3.04 -3.67
C LYS A 192 17.66 -2.95 -4.74
N LEU A 193 17.83 -3.72 -5.80
CA LEU A 193 16.91 -3.77 -6.95
C LEU A 193 16.36 -5.19 -7.10
N LEU A 194 15.10 -5.28 -7.49
CA LEU A 194 14.50 -6.50 -8.02
C LEU A 194 14.62 -6.46 -9.54
N VAL A 195 15.31 -7.44 -10.12
CA VAL A 195 15.54 -7.60 -11.57
C VAL A 195 14.63 -8.70 -12.09
N GLN A 196 13.83 -8.39 -13.10
CA GLN A 196 12.90 -9.32 -13.73
C GLN A 196 13.09 -9.32 -15.25
N PRO A 197 12.84 -10.43 -15.95
CA PRO A 197 12.72 -10.40 -17.40
C PRO A 197 11.68 -9.35 -17.84
N PHE A 198 11.94 -8.65 -18.92
CA PHE A 198 11.00 -7.69 -19.50
C PHE A 198 10.20 -8.35 -20.62
N TYR A 199 8.87 -8.24 -20.55
CA TYR A 199 7.92 -8.80 -21.52
C TYR A 199 7.11 -7.68 -22.14
N ASP A 200 7.19 -7.50 -23.47
CA ASP A 200 6.44 -6.47 -24.21
C ASP A 200 4.92 -6.74 -24.26
N HIS A 201 4.50 -8.01 -24.13
CA HIS A 201 3.12 -8.45 -24.33
C HIS A 201 2.39 -8.80 -23.01
N ILE A 202 2.96 -8.43 -21.84
CA ILE A 202 2.34 -8.72 -20.56
C ILE A 202 1.09 -7.84 -20.34
N GLU A 203 -0.01 -8.43 -19.91
CA GLU A 203 -1.20 -7.70 -19.52
C GLU A 203 -1.22 -7.44 -18.01
N GLU A 204 -1.80 -6.32 -17.59
CA GLU A 204 -1.86 -5.92 -16.18
C GLU A 204 -3.30 -5.86 -15.70
N TYR A 205 -3.53 -6.40 -14.50
CA TYR A 205 -4.84 -6.45 -13.86
C TYR A 205 -4.75 -6.03 -12.39
N ASN A 206 -5.80 -5.35 -11.91
CA ASN A 206 -5.95 -4.98 -10.51
C ASN A 206 -7.19 -5.65 -9.91
N LEU A 207 -7.03 -6.23 -8.73
CA LEU A 207 -8.14 -6.73 -7.91
C LEU A 207 -7.94 -6.26 -6.47
N ALA A 208 -8.95 -5.60 -5.92
CA ALA A 208 -8.98 -5.26 -4.50
C ALA A 208 -9.85 -6.26 -3.73
N LEU A 209 -9.50 -6.47 -2.47
CA LEU A 209 -10.29 -7.33 -1.58
C LEU A 209 -10.15 -6.87 -0.12
N ASN A 210 -11.09 -7.32 0.69
CA ASN A 210 -10.97 -7.29 2.14
C ASN A 210 -11.17 -8.70 2.73
N GLU A 211 -11.49 -8.79 4.00
CA GLU A 211 -11.69 -10.06 4.70
C GLU A 211 -12.80 -10.93 4.09
N THR A 212 -13.81 -10.33 3.45
CA THR A 212 -15.04 -11.01 3.03
C THR A 212 -15.43 -10.80 1.57
N THR A 213 -14.91 -9.76 0.91
CA THR A 213 -15.42 -9.28 -0.38
C THR A 213 -14.29 -9.05 -1.37
N TYR A 214 -14.54 -9.34 -2.63
CA TYR A 214 -13.68 -9.00 -3.76
C TYR A 214 -14.29 -7.83 -4.54
N SER A 215 -13.45 -7.02 -5.12
CA SER A 215 -13.86 -5.96 -6.05
C SER A 215 -14.14 -6.51 -7.45
N ASN A 216 -14.60 -5.65 -8.34
CA ASN A 216 -14.50 -5.91 -9.77
C ASN A 216 -13.03 -6.04 -10.18
N LEU A 217 -12.76 -6.79 -11.24
CA LEU A 217 -11.46 -6.91 -11.87
C LEU A 217 -11.27 -5.76 -12.86
N GLU A 218 -10.12 -5.09 -12.78
CA GLU A 218 -9.74 -4.02 -13.68
C GLU A 218 -8.59 -4.46 -14.57
N LYS A 219 -8.77 -4.37 -15.89
CA LYS A 219 -7.66 -4.51 -16.85
C LYS A 219 -7.05 -3.14 -17.11
N ILE A 220 -5.74 -3.01 -16.95
CA ILE A 220 -5.04 -1.75 -17.17
C ILE A 220 -4.77 -1.56 -18.66
N ALA A 221 -5.31 -0.49 -19.23
CA ALA A 221 -5.06 -0.12 -20.62
C ALA A 221 -3.64 0.47 -20.74
N LYS A 222 -2.73 -0.23 -21.40
CA LYS A 222 -1.38 0.28 -21.69
C LYS A 222 -1.43 1.27 -22.85
N LYS A 223 -0.88 2.48 -22.64
CA LYS A 223 -0.55 3.42 -23.72
C LYS A 223 0.91 3.32 -24.11
N ASP A 224 1.81 2.94 -23.19
CA ASP A 224 3.26 2.83 -23.37
C ASP A 224 3.77 1.56 -22.66
N ALA A 225 4.98 1.12 -23.02
CA ALA A 225 5.64 -0.08 -22.47
C ALA A 225 5.88 -0.02 -20.94
N ILE A 226 5.87 1.19 -20.36
CA ILE A 226 5.96 1.42 -18.90
C ILE A 226 4.93 2.48 -18.51
N PHE A 227 4.11 2.19 -17.48
CA PHE A 227 3.23 3.18 -16.86
C PHE A 227 4.07 4.14 -16.00
N THR A 228 4.34 5.35 -16.50
CA THR A 228 5.09 6.37 -15.75
C THR A 228 4.23 7.00 -14.65
N PHE A 229 4.88 7.66 -13.67
CA PHE A 229 4.22 8.42 -12.61
C PHE A 229 3.21 9.44 -13.15
N GLU A 230 3.57 10.17 -14.22
CA GLU A 230 2.70 11.15 -14.86
C GLU A 230 1.45 10.51 -15.47
N ASN A 231 1.59 9.33 -16.10
CA ASN A 231 0.47 8.61 -16.71
C ASN A 231 -0.52 8.07 -15.66
N LYS A 232 -0.03 7.67 -14.47
CA LYS A 232 -0.90 7.18 -13.37
C LYS A 232 -1.80 8.27 -12.78
N TYR A 233 -1.38 9.52 -12.75
CA TYR A 233 -2.06 10.56 -11.98
C TYR A 233 -2.67 11.70 -12.78
N THR A 234 -2.29 11.93 -14.03
CA THR A 234 -2.84 13.00 -14.89
C THR A 234 -4.00 12.54 -15.76
N ASP A 235 -3.93 11.35 -16.37
CA ASP A 235 -4.97 10.81 -17.25
C ASP A 235 -5.81 9.70 -16.58
N ALA A 236 -5.27 9.00 -15.58
CA ALA A 236 -5.89 7.86 -14.93
C ALA A 236 -7.23 8.20 -14.28
N PHE A 237 -7.39 9.39 -13.69
CA PHE A 237 -8.67 9.80 -13.10
C PHE A 237 -9.85 9.90 -14.10
N LYS A 238 -9.57 10.13 -15.38
CA LYS A 238 -10.61 10.19 -16.44
C LYS A 238 -10.82 8.86 -17.14
N GLN A 239 -9.83 7.96 -17.15
CA GLN A 239 -9.86 6.67 -17.85
C GLN A 239 -10.16 5.46 -16.95
N MET A 240 -10.05 5.60 -15.62
CA MET A 240 -10.24 4.54 -14.64
C MET A 240 -11.63 3.86 -14.63
N HIS A 241 -12.61 4.40 -15.33
CA HIS A 241 -13.97 3.83 -15.37
C HIS A 241 -14.25 2.95 -16.61
N GLN A 242 -13.28 2.67 -17.47
CA GLN A 242 -13.51 1.96 -18.73
C GLN A 242 -13.03 0.51 -18.76
N SER A 243 -12.37 0.03 -17.71
CA SER A 243 -11.68 -1.27 -17.73
C SER A 243 -12.22 -2.30 -16.73
N LEU A 244 -13.36 -2.06 -16.10
CA LEU A 244 -14.03 -3.13 -15.33
C LEU A 244 -14.53 -4.19 -16.31
N ILE A 245 -14.02 -5.41 -16.19
CA ILE A 245 -14.33 -6.50 -17.11
C ILE A 245 -14.99 -7.66 -16.37
N ASP A 246 -15.90 -8.33 -17.10
CA ASP A 246 -16.37 -9.65 -16.75
C ASP A 246 -15.47 -10.64 -17.48
N ASP A 247 -14.43 -11.13 -16.77
CA ASP A 247 -13.39 -12.00 -17.31
C ASP A 247 -13.64 -13.43 -16.86
N ALA A 248 -13.49 -14.38 -17.78
CA ALA A 248 -13.61 -15.80 -17.48
C ALA A 248 -12.61 -16.27 -16.42
N LEU A 249 -11.45 -15.58 -16.29
CA LEU A 249 -10.42 -15.84 -15.30
C LEU A 249 -10.70 -15.18 -13.92
N TYR A 250 -11.76 -14.39 -13.78
CA TYR A 250 -12.08 -13.70 -12.53
C TYR A 250 -12.07 -14.62 -11.29
N PRO A 251 -12.64 -15.84 -11.32
CA PRO A 251 -12.59 -16.74 -10.16
C PRO A 251 -11.15 -17.13 -9.78
N GLU A 252 -10.25 -17.28 -10.77
CA GLU A 252 -8.84 -17.62 -10.53
C GLU A 252 -8.09 -16.46 -9.90
N PHE A 253 -8.31 -15.21 -10.38
CA PHE A 253 -7.79 -14.01 -9.73
C PHE A 253 -8.26 -13.91 -8.28
N CYS A 254 -9.54 -14.13 -8.00
CA CYS A 254 -10.09 -14.10 -6.64
C CYS A 254 -9.46 -15.18 -5.74
N ALA A 255 -9.33 -16.42 -6.24
CA ALA A 255 -8.74 -17.51 -5.48
C ALA A 255 -7.27 -17.22 -5.15
N LEU A 256 -6.50 -16.70 -6.11
CA LEU A 256 -5.11 -16.33 -5.90
C LEU A 256 -4.98 -15.14 -4.94
N ALA A 257 -5.80 -14.11 -5.12
CA ALA A 257 -5.84 -12.95 -4.23
C ALA A 257 -6.13 -13.36 -2.78
N ARG A 258 -7.06 -14.29 -2.55
CA ARG A 258 -7.38 -14.80 -1.21
C ARG A 258 -6.19 -15.53 -0.59
N LYS A 259 -5.51 -16.38 -1.34
CA LYS A 259 -4.30 -17.06 -0.85
C LYS A 259 -3.23 -16.07 -0.41
N VAL A 260 -2.99 -15.01 -1.21
CA VAL A 260 -2.05 -13.94 -0.85
C VAL A 260 -2.49 -13.23 0.43
N TYR A 261 -3.75 -12.80 0.50
CA TYR A 261 -4.33 -12.09 1.64
C TYR A 261 -4.16 -12.87 2.95
N ASP A 262 -4.51 -14.16 2.92
CA ASP A 262 -4.48 -15.03 4.09
C ASP A 262 -3.04 -15.38 4.49
N SER A 263 -2.16 -15.69 3.52
CA SER A 263 -0.75 -16.03 3.77
C SER A 263 0.02 -14.86 4.37
N LEU A 264 -0.20 -13.63 3.87
CA LEU A 264 0.41 -12.42 4.43
C LEU A 264 -0.21 -12.00 5.77
N GLY A 265 -1.38 -12.51 6.12
CA GLY A 265 -2.14 -12.07 7.28
C GLY A 265 -2.66 -10.64 7.14
N CYS A 266 -3.05 -10.24 5.94
CA CYS A 266 -3.58 -8.92 5.65
C CYS A 266 -4.85 -8.61 6.45
N ASN A 267 -5.17 -7.34 6.61
CA ASN A 267 -6.38 -6.84 7.22
C ASN A 267 -6.89 -5.61 6.48
N GLY A 268 -8.22 -5.43 6.47
CA GLY A 268 -8.83 -4.31 5.76
C GLY A 268 -8.70 -4.45 4.25
N ILE A 269 -8.80 -3.33 3.55
CA ILE A 269 -8.80 -3.31 2.09
C ILE A 269 -7.36 -3.26 1.58
N ILE A 270 -6.99 -4.23 0.74
CA ILE A 270 -5.76 -4.23 -0.05
C ILE A 270 -6.08 -4.32 -1.54
N ARG A 271 -5.11 -4.02 -2.39
CA ARG A 271 -5.16 -4.28 -3.83
C ARG A 271 -3.96 -5.10 -4.23
N ILE A 272 -4.18 -6.10 -5.04
CA ILE A 272 -3.13 -6.89 -5.66
C ILE A 272 -3.11 -6.55 -7.14
N ASP A 273 -1.94 -6.22 -7.62
CA ASP A 273 -1.66 -5.95 -9.02
C ASP A 273 -1.09 -7.24 -9.62
N PHE A 274 -1.70 -7.72 -10.68
CA PHE A 274 -1.37 -8.98 -11.33
C PHE A 274 -0.87 -8.73 -12.74
N PHE A 275 -0.09 -9.68 -13.22
CA PHE A 275 0.23 -9.86 -14.63
C PHE A 275 -0.49 -11.08 -15.19
N LEU A 276 -0.88 -11.01 -16.45
CA LEU A 276 -1.26 -12.17 -17.25
C LEU A 276 -0.23 -12.32 -18.36
N LEU A 277 0.49 -13.44 -18.35
CA LEU A 277 1.53 -13.78 -19.32
C LEU A 277 1.29 -15.20 -19.80
N ASP A 278 1.08 -15.40 -21.10
CA ASP A 278 0.83 -16.72 -21.71
C ASP A 278 -0.22 -17.55 -20.96
N ASP A 279 -1.39 -16.93 -20.67
CA ASP A 279 -2.51 -17.49 -19.92
C ASP A 279 -2.20 -17.81 -18.44
N GLN A 280 -1.04 -17.42 -17.94
CA GLN A 280 -0.67 -17.60 -16.53
C GLN A 280 -0.87 -16.30 -15.74
N ILE A 281 -1.64 -16.38 -14.65
CA ILE A 281 -1.81 -15.26 -13.71
C ILE A 281 -0.61 -15.24 -12.75
N LEU A 282 0.11 -14.11 -12.69
CA LEU A 282 1.28 -13.90 -11.86
C LEU A 282 1.04 -12.71 -10.92
N ILE A 283 1.47 -12.83 -9.67
CA ILE A 283 1.40 -11.73 -8.71
C ILE A 283 2.57 -10.78 -8.99
N ASN A 284 2.27 -9.49 -9.16
CA ASN A 284 3.26 -8.44 -9.39
C ASN A 284 3.55 -7.62 -8.12
N GLU A 285 2.51 -7.06 -7.49
CA GLU A 285 2.67 -6.15 -6.36
C GLU A 285 1.46 -6.24 -5.42
N ILE A 286 1.68 -6.04 -4.12
CA ILE A 286 0.65 -6.06 -3.08
C ILE A 286 0.61 -4.70 -2.42
N ASN A 287 -0.50 -3.96 -2.63
CA ASN A 287 -0.69 -2.62 -2.09
C ASN A 287 -1.56 -2.73 -0.82
N THR A 288 -0.95 -2.61 0.35
CA THR A 288 -1.65 -2.71 1.65
C THR A 288 -2.44 -1.46 2.02
N THR A 289 -2.21 -0.34 1.31
CA THR A 289 -2.99 0.89 1.41
C THR A 289 -3.22 1.43 -0.02
N PRO A 290 -4.11 0.82 -0.80
CA PRO A 290 -4.28 1.21 -2.20
C PRO A 290 -4.84 2.61 -2.35
N GLY A 291 -4.59 3.27 -3.49
CA GLY A 291 -5.05 4.61 -3.79
C GLY A 291 -6.55 4.77 -3.54
N ALA A 292 -6.92 5.73 -2.69
CA ALA A 292 -8.28 5.97 -2.20
C ALA A 292 -9.00 4.68 -1.72
N LEU A 293 -8.25 3.70 -1.17
CA LEU A 293 -8.73 2.39 -0.76
C LEU A 293 -9.50 1.65 -1.87
N SER A 294 -9.11 1.85 -3.12
CA SER A 294 -9.77 1.24 -4.29
C SER A 294 -11.29 1.45 -4.36
N ILE A 295 -11.79 2.59 -3.89
CA ILE A 295 -13.25 2.90 -3.84
C ILE A 295 -13.93 2.61 -5.18
N TYR A 296 -13.27 2.90 -6.29
CA TYR A 296 -13.83 2.79 -7.63
C TYR A 296 -14.03 1.36 -8.12
N LEU A 297 -13.30 0.39 -7.52
CA LEU A 297 -13.40 -1.02 -7.88
C LEU A 297 -14.59 -1.72 -7.21
N PHE A 298 -15.04 -1.24 -6.05
CA PHE A 298 -16.11 -1.89 -5.30
C PHE A 298 -17.50 -1.37 -5.70
N ALA A 299 -18.43 -2.27 -5.96
CA ALA A 299 -19.82 -1.92 -6.21
C ALA A 299 -20.45 -1.21 -5.00
N ASP A 300 -20.21 -1.71 -3.79
CA ASP A 300 -20.64 -1.09 -2.52
C ASP A 300 -19.45 -0.94 -1.55
N PHE A 301 -18.65 0.08 -1.76
CA PHE A 301 -17.53 0.40 -0.88
C PHE A 301 -17.96 0.68 0.57
N LYS A 302 -19.14 1.30 0.79
CA LYS A 302 -19.59 1.61 2.17
C LYS A 302 -19.81 0.34 2.98
N GLN A 303 -20.37 -0.70 2.36
CA GLN A 303 -20.55 -2.00 3.00
C GLN A 303 -19.21 -2.68 3.26
N VAL A 304 -18.32 -2.71 2.26
CA VAL A 304 -16.97 -3.30 2.41
C VAL A 304 -16.19 -2.63 3.54
N PHE A 305 -16.24 -1.30 3.64
CA PHE A 305 -15.60 -0.57 4.74
C PHE A 305 -16.22 -0.91 6.10
N ALA A 306 -17.54 -1.00 6.17
CA ALA A 306 -18.26 -1.35 7.41
C ALA A 306 -17.90 -2.75 7.91
N ASP A 307 -17.78 -3.72 7.01
CA ASP A 307 -17.41 -5.10 7.36
C ASP A 307 -15.99 -5.18 7.94
N SER A 308 -15.01 -4.56 7.27
CA SER A 308 -13.63 -4.48 7.77
C SER A 308 -13.56 -3.74 9.11
N LEU A 309 -14.33 -2.65 9.28
CA LEU A 309 -14.38 -1.90 10.52
C LEU A 309 -14.92 -2.74 11.69
N LEU A 310 -15.98 -3.51 11.46
CA LEU A 310 -16.54 -4.41 12.45
C LEU A 310 -15.53 -5.48 12.90
N LEU A 311 -14.81 -6.07 11.97
CA LEU A 311 -13.77 -7.07 12.25
C LEU A 311 -12.58 -6.46 13.01
N CYS A 312 -12.13 -5.28 12.60
CA CYS A 312 -11.09 -4.52 13.29
C CYS A 312 -11.46 -4.27 14.78
N LEU A 313 -12.69 -3.86 15.05
CA LEU A 313 -13.17 -3.58 16.40
C LEU A 313 -13.33 -4.84 17.26
N ARG A 314 -13.69 -5.98 16.67
CA ARG A 314 -13.76 -7.27 17.37
C ARG A 314 -12.38 -7.74 17.85
N LYS A 315 -11.34 -7.59 17.07
CA LYS A 315 -9.94 -7.95 17.44
C LYS A 315 -9.46 -7.22 18.70
N LYS A 316 -9.91 -6.00 18.96
CA LYS A 316 -9.56 -5.23 20.16
C LYS A 316 -10.09 -5.86 21.45
N ARG A 317 -11.23 -6.58 21.41
CA ARG A 317 -11.90 -7.15 22.61
C ARG A 317 -11.20 -8.39 23.16
N ASN A 318 -10.34 -9.04 22.38
CA ASN A 318 -9.71 -10.32 22.72
C ASN A 318 -8.29 -10.19 23.28
N LYS A 319 -7.93 -9.07 23.91
CA LYS A 319 -6.61 -8.98 24.57
C LYS A 319 -6.53 -9.92 25.76
N PRO A 320 -5.51 -10.77 25.86
CA PRO A 320 -5.34 -11.65 27.03
C PRO A 320 -5.12 -10.82 28.31
N GLU A 321 -5.60 -11.34 29.44
CA GLU A 321 -5.33 -10.74 30.75
C GLU A 321 -3.82 -10.66 31.02
N LYS A 322 -3.38 -9.54 31.58
CA LYS A 322 -1.96 -9.37 31.96
C LYS A 322 -1.68 -10.29 33.16
N LYS A 323 -0.93 -11.36 32.93
CA LYS A 323 -0.35 -12.14 34.01
C LYS A 323 0.77 -11.32 34.67
N ASN A 324 0.69 -11.14 35.97
CA ASN A 324 1.65 -10.32 36.73
C ASN A 324 2.81 -11.19 37.22
N PHE A 325 3.70 -11.57 36.31
CA PHE A 325 4.83 -12.46 36.59
C PHE A 325 5.83 -11.89 37.62
N LEU A 326 5.96 -10.56 37.71
CA LEU A 326 6.86 -9.93 38.69
C LEU A 326 6.40 -10.07 40.13
N LYS A 327 5.08 -10.26 40.38
CA LYS A 327 4.57 -10.52 41.74
C LYS A 327 4.83 -11.94 42.21
N ASN A 328 5.08 -12.87 41.26
CA ASN A 328 5.26 -14.31 41.57
C ASN A 328 6.69 -14.78 41.30
N SER A 329 7.63 -13.90 40.88
CA SER A 329 9.02 -14.25 40.72
C SER A 329 9.76 -13.99 42.05
N GLU A 330 10.13 -15.04 42.74
CA GLU A 330 11.23 -15.03 43.75
C GLU A 330 12.53 -14.87 43.00
N ILE A 331 12.80 -13.70 42.43
CA ILE A 331 14.14 -13.33 42.02
C ILE A 331 14.85 -12.92 43.31
N GLN A 332 15.46 -13.91 43.95
CA GLN A 332 16.38 -13.65 45.06
C GLN A 332 17.52 -12.78 44.57
N LYS A 333 17.83 -11.76 45.35
CA LYS A 333 18.96 -10.84 45.18
C LYS A 333 20.32 -11.57 45.09
#